data_a35e373dcd8832bb5c4e694a43b431d2
#
_entry.id   a35e373dcd8832bb5c4e694a43b431d2
#
_cell.length_a   1.000
_cell.length_b   1.000
_cell.length_c   1.000
_cell.angle_alpha   90.00
_cell.angle_beta   90.00
_cell.angle_gamma   90.00
#
_symmetry.space_group_name_H-M   'P 1'
#
loop_
_entity.id
_entity.type
_entity.pdbx_description
1 polymer ?
#
loop_
_entity_poly.entity_id
_entity_poly.type
_entity_poly.pdbx_seq_one_letter_code
_entity_poly.pdbx_strand_id
1 'polypeptide(L)'
;MPRIAAFPKAWLDALCIDGSMSLRQWIDLSANLDIDGLELYNGMLDLQNPNQFGDYRQMVEDQGRSIPMFCCSPDFTQHDKAQRQSEIDKEKRSIDAAAALGASYCRVLSGQRRPDVEREQGIRYCVECIQECLPYARDRNITLIMENHYKDNYWHYPEFAQHMDVFCELVSQIDDPNFGVNFDPSNTLLAGEDPLELLGRIKHRVVTMHASDRYLTDGNLEDLFREHNDSIGYAERLRHGEIGQGTNDYDAIFVELRSVGFDSWISIEDGVDGIDQMHRSIAFLRRKISKHWPNS
;
A
#
# COMPACT_ATOMS: atom_id res chain seq x y z
N MET A 1 0.60 -19.67 5.34
CA MET A 1 -0.76 -19.06 5.17
C MET A 1 -0.64 -17.56 5.33
N PRO A 2 -1.21 -16.76 4.43
CA PRO A 2 -1.17 -15.31 4.55
C PRO A 2 -1.72 -14.81 5.88
N ARG A 3 -1.09 -13.77 6.43
CA ARG A 3 -1.48 -13.09 7.66
C ARG A 3 -2.23 -11.80 7.32
N ILE A 4 -3.11 -11.36 8.21
CA ILE A 4 -3.91 -10.15 8.01
C ILE A 4 -3.33 -9.02 8.87
N ALA A 5 -3.02 -7.88 8.25
CA ALA A 5 -2.77 -6.61 8.93
C ALA A 5 -3.93 -5.63 8.69
N ALA A 6 -3.97 -4.55 9.46
CA ALA A 6 -4.96 -3.50 9.27
C ALA A 6 -4.32 -2.11 9.22
N PHE A 7 -4.73 -1.34 8.22
CA PHE A 7 -4.43 0.07 8.07
C PHE A 7 -5.63 0.92 8.51
N PRO A 8 -5.45 2.01 9.29
CA PRO A 8 -6.54 2.78 9.87
C PRO A 8 -7.19 3.78 8.88
N LYS A 9 -7.71 3.30 7.75
CA LYS A 9 -8.21 4.14 6.65
C LYS A 9 -9.26 5.17 7.12
N ALA A 10 -10.23 4.74 7.93
CA ALA A 10 -11.31 5.60 8.43
C ALA A 10 -10.82 6.71 9.39
N TRP A 11 -9.65 6.55 9.99
CA TRP A 11 -9.10 7.49 10.98
C TRP A 11 -7.84 8.20 10.49
N LEU A 12 -7.54 8.13 9.19
CA LEU A 12 -6.31 8.69 8.65
C LEU A 12 -6.22 10.21 8.88
N ASP A 13 -7.32 10.94 8.66
CA ASP A 13 -7.37 12.38 8.92
C ASP A 13 -7.20 12.68 10.41
N ALA A 14 -7.86 11.92 11.28
CA ALA A 14 -7.75 12.06 12.73
C ALA A 14 -6.33 11.78 13.26
N LEU A 15 -5.64 10.82 12.64
CA LEU A 15 -4.27 10.46 13.01
C LEU A 15 -3.20 11.38 12.42
N CYS A 16 -3.40 11.87 11.19
CA CYS A 16 -2.34 12.53 10.42
C CYS A 16 -2.54 14.03 10.22
N ILE A 17 -3.78 14.54 10.33
CA ILE A 17 -4.11 15.94 10.00
C ILE A 17 -4.52 16.71 11.24
N ASP A 18 -5.63 16.33 11.88
CA ASP A 18 -6.21 17.11 12.98
C ASP A 18 -5.74 16.66 14.36
N GLY A 19 -5.09 15.49 14.46
CA GLY A 19 -4.56 14.96 15.72
C GLY A 19 -5.64 14.62 16.76
N SER A 20 -6.89 14.47 16.34
CA SER A 20 -7.99 14.09 17.24
C SER A 20 -7.92 12.65 17.72
N MET A 21 -7.10 11.80 17.05
CA MET A 21 -6.75 10.46 17.46
C MET A 21 -5.23 10.29 17.51
N SER A 22 -4.72 9.75 18.62
CA SER A 22 -3.32 9.34 18.71
C SER A 22 -3.12 7.93 18.19
N LEU A 23 -1.88 7.60 17.78
CA LEU A 23 -1.54 6.22 17.37
C LEU A 23 -1.81 5.20 18.49
N ARG A 24 -1.58 5.58 19.77
CA ARG A 24 -1.94 4.74 20.91
C ARG A 24 -3.43 4.38 20.92
N GLN A 25 -4.30 5.37 20.73
CA GLN A 25 -5.76 5.13 20.67
C GLN A 25 -6.16 4.22 19.51
N TRP A 26 -5.49 4.33 18.36
CA TRP A 26 -5.70 3.38 17.26
C TRP A 26 -5.26 1.97 17.63
N ILE A 27 -4.08 1.78 18.22
CA ILE A 27 -3.59 0.47 18.69
C ILE A 27 -4.58 -0.14 19.68
N ASP A 28 -5.10 0.64 20.64
CA ASP A 28 -6.09 0.17 21.61
C ASP A 28 -7.43 -0.17 20.94
N LEU A 29 -7.91 0.67 20.01
CA LEU A 29 -9.16 0.43 19.26
C LEU A 29 -9.07 -0.86 18.44
N SER A 30 -7.93 -1.13 17.84
CA SER A 30 -7.70 -2.31 17.01
C SER A 30 -7.64 -3.62 17.81
N ALA A 31 -7.52 -3.57 19.15
CA ALA A 31 -7.28 -4.75 20.00
C ALA A 31 -8.34 -5.86 19.82
N ASN A 32 -9.57 -5.51 19.47
CA ASN A 32 -10.66 -6.46 19.27
C ASN A 32 -10.79 -6.98 17.83
N LEU A 33 -9.95 -6.53 16.89
CA LEU A 33 -9.94 -7.04 15.52
C LEU A 33 -9.23 -8.39 15.45
N ASP A 34 -9.74 -9.33 14.66
CA ASP A 34 -9.10 -10.63 14.39
C ASP A 34 -8.01 -10.49 13.33
N ILE A 35 -6.92 -9.79 13.67
CA ILE A 35 -5.79 -9.49 12.81
C ILE A 35 -4.47 -9.95 13.45
N ASP A 36 -3.46 -10.14 12.61
CA ASP A 36 -2.12 -10.59 13.00
C ASP A 36 -1.14 -9.42 13.13
N GLY A 37 -1.51 -8.23 12.61
CA GLY A 37 -0.63 -7.07 12.65
C GLY A 37 -1.32 -5.75 12.34
N LEU A 38 -0.56 -4.67 12.53
CA LEU A 38 -0.96 -3.29 12.18
C LEU A 38 0.01 -2.72 11.16
N GLU A 39 -0.53 -2.11 10.13
CA GLU A 39 0.26 -1.32 9.19
C GLU A 39 0.24 0.15 9.61
N LEU A 40 1.41 0.79 9.55
CA LEU A 40 1.59 2.18 9.94
C LEU A 40 2.06 3.03 8.75
N TYR A 41 1.79 4.33 8.85
CA TYR A 41 2.14 5.31 7.84
C TYR A 41 2.97 6.45 8.46
N ASN A 42 3.90 7.01 7.72
CA ASN A 42 4.82 8.04 8.21
C ASN A 42 4.13 9.30 8.75
N GLY A 43 2.92 9.62 8.26
CA GLY A 43 2.12 10.73 8.79
C GLY A 43 1.58 10.53 10.21
N MET A 44 1.60 9.29 10.73
CA MET A 44 1.12 8.96 12.08
C MET A 44 2.18 9.16 13.16
N LEU A 45 3.43 9.40 12.79
CA LEU A 45 4.59 9.42 13.68
C LEU A 45 5.47 10.63 13.45
N ASP A 46 6.03 11.18 14.51
CA ASP A 46 7.13 12.13 14.41
C ASP A 46 8.45 11.39 14.17
N LEU A 47 8.87 11.34 12.90
CA LEU A 47 10.12 10.67 12.51
C LEU A 47 11.38 11.32 13.08
N GLN A 48 11.28 12.54 13.65
CA GLN A 48 12.38 13.20 14.33
C GLN A 48 12.51 12.80 15.82
N ASN A 49 11.51 12.09 16.34
CA ASN A 49 11.49 11.58 17.72
C ASN A 49 11.44 10.04 17.77
N PRO A 50 12.53 9.35 17.43
CA PRO A 50 12.56 7.89 17.33
C PRO A 50 12.39 7.16 18.69
N ASN A 51 12.51 7.87 19.80
CA ASN A 51 12.45 7.25 21.14
C ASN A 51 11.11 6.56 21.42
N GLN A 52 10.03 6.98 20.77
CA GLN A 52 8.69 6.40 20.93
C GLN A 52 8.41 5.17 20.05
N PHE A 53 9.29 4.86 19.08
CA PHE A 53 9.04 3.73 18.17
C PHE A 53 9.07 2.40 18.90
N GLY A 54 10.01 2.23 19.84
CA GLY A 54 10.09 1.06 20.71
C GLY A 54 8.82 0.86 21.56
N ASP A 55 8.25 1.95 22.09
CA ASP A 55 7.03 1.89 22.89
C ASP A 55 5.83 1.45 22.03
N TYR A 56 5.66 2.00 20.82
CA TYR A 56 4.59 1.58 19.92
C TYR A 56 4.75 0.13 19.46
N ARG A 57 5.98 -0.28 19.14
CA ARG A 57 6.28 -1.68 18.84
C ARG A 57 5.87 -2.58 20.00
N GLN A 58 6.29 -2.28 21.23
CA GLN A 58 5.97 -3.07 22.41
C GLN A 58 4.45 -3.14 22.64
N MET A 59 3.71 -2.05 22.47
CA MET A 59 2.26 -2.05 22.63
C MET A 59 1.56 -3.00 21.63
N VAL A 60 2.05 -3.10 20.41
CA VAL A 60 1.50 -4.02 19.40
C VAL A 60 1.90 -5.47 19.72
N GLU A 61 3.15 -5.69 20.12
CA GLU A 61 3.67 -7.00 20.54
C GLU A 61 2.96 -7.54 21.80
N ASP A 62 2.60 -6.66 22.76
CA ASP A 62 1.84 -7.03 23.97
C ASP A 62 0.41 -7.53 23.64
N GLN A 63 -0.11 -7.18 22.46
CA GLN A 63 -1.35 -7.73 21.92
C GLN A 63 -1.16 -9.03 21.12
N GLY A 64 0.07 -9.59 21.08
CA GLY A 64 0.41 -10.78 20.29
C GLY A 64 0.46 -10.51 18.77
N ARG A 65 0.69 -9.27 18.36
CA ARG A 65 0.70 -8.81 16.98
C ARG A 65 2.05 -8.25 16.55
N SER A 66 2.21 -7.97 15.27
CA SER A 66 3.42 -7.31 14.74
C SER A 66 3.07 -6.13 13.85
N ILE A 67 4.08 -5.33 13.51
CA ILE A 67 3.97 -4.26 12.51
C ILE A 67 4.72 -4.75 11.28
N PRO A 68 4.04 -5.30 10.24
CA PRO A 68 4.72 -5.88 9.09
C PRO A 68 5.28 -4.83 8.15
N MET A 69 4.60 -3.70 8.01
CA MET A 69 4.87 -2.70 6.98
C MET A 69 4.74 -1.29 7.54
N PHE A 70 5.66 -0.44 7.10
CA PHE A 70 5.64 1.00 7.32
C PHE A 70 5.57 1.74 5.99
N CYS A 71 4.54 2.57 5.80
CA CYS A 71 4.29 3.22 4.54
C CYS A 71 4.87 4.63 4.49
N CYS A 72 5.53 4.95 3.38
CA CYS A 72 5.96 6.28 3.02
C CYS A 72 5.48 6.63 1.60
N SER A 73 5.31 7.92 1.34
CA SER A 73 4.93 8.45 0.02
C SER A 73 5.98 9.46 -0.44
N PRO A 74 7.16 9.01 -0.89
CA PRO A 74 8.17 9.89 -1.47
C PRO A 74 7.73 10.34 -2.87
N ASP A 75 8.15 11.54 -3.26
CA ASP A 75 7.90 12.09 -4.58
C ASP A 75 9.18 12.15 -5.42
N PHE A 76 9.53 11.02 -6.03
CA PHE A 76 10.78 10.87 -6.78
C PHE A 76 10.77 11.52 -8.18
N THR A 77 9.63 12.01 -8.64
CA THR A 77 9.51 12.70 -9.93
C THR A 77 9.76 14.22 -9.86
N GLN A 78 10.34 14.72 -8.77
CA GLN A 78 10.76 16.11 -8.68
C GLN A 78 11.80 16.45 -9.76
N HIS A 79 11.66 17.62 -10.44
CA HIS A 79 12.64 18.08 -11.42
C HIS A 79 14.00 18.41 -10.80
N ASP A 80 13.96 19.09 -9.66
CA ASP A 80 15.16 19.50 -8.95
C ASP A 80 15.84 18.31 -8.27
N LYS A 81 17.13 18.15 -8.51
CA LYS A 81 17.92 17.06 -7.92
C LYS A 81 17.97 17.15 -6.39
N ALA A 82 18.05 18.35 -5.84
CA ALA A 82 18.09 18.51 -4.37
C ALA A 82 16.75 18.16 -3.74
N GLN A 83 15.64 18.41 -4.42
CA GLN A 83 14.31 17.96 -3.97
C GLN A 83 14.21 16.44 -4.03
N ARG A 84 14.68 15.77 -5.10
CA ARG A 84 14.73 14.30 -5.14
C ARG A 84 15.59 13.73 -4.01
N GLN A 85 16.76 14.37 -3.72
CA GLN A 85 17.60 13.97 -2.59
C GLN A 85 16.85 14.09 -1.26
N SER A 86 16.07 15.16 -1.07
CA SER A 86 15.25 15.33 0.13
C SER A 86 14.20 14.22 0.27
N GLU A 87 13.61 13.75 -0.84
CA GLU A 87 12.66 12.63 -0.83
C GLU A 87 13.37 11.29 -0.55
N ILE A 88 14.58 11.08 -1.07
CA ILE A 88 15.44 9.94 -0.72
C ILE A 88 15.75 9.94 0.79
N ASP A 89 16.11 11.10 1.34
CA ASP A 89 16.42 11.24 2.76
C ASP A 89 15.16 11.01 3.64
N LYS A 90 13.99 11.40 3.15
CA LYS A 90 12.68 11.10 3.78
C LYS A 90 12.41 9.60 3.79
N GLU A 91 12.63 8.93 2.66
CA GLU A 91 12.48 7.47 2.56
C GLU A 91 13.47 6.74 3.48
N LYS A 92 14.73 7.17 3.55
CA LYS A 92 15.73 6.60 4.47
C LYS A 92 15.31 6.74 5.94
N ARG A 93 14.71 7.88 6.34
CA ARG A 93 14.15 8.04 7.68
C ARG A 93 12.97 7.09 7.93
N SER A 94 12.15 6.84 6.91
CA SER A 94 11.04 5.89 7.00
C SER A 94 11.53 4.43 7.12
N ILE A 95 12.63 4.10 6.45
CA ILE A 95 13.33 2.82 6.61
C ILE A 95 13.86 2.65 8.04
N ASP A 96 14.45 3.71 8.65
CA ASP A 96 14.88 3.70 10.04
C ASP A 96 13.71 3.47 11.00
N ALA A 97 12.58 4.14 10.75
CA ALA A 97 11.37 3.95 11.54
C ALA A 97 10.81 2.53 11.39
N ALA A 98 10.74 2.01 10.16
CA ALA A 98 10.33 0.64 9.88
C ALA A 98 11.17 -0.38 10.68
N ALA A 99 12.50 -0.24 10.64
CA ALA A 99 13.41 -1.12 11.38
C ALA A 99 13.20 -1.03 12.90
N ALA A 100 13.05 0.19 13.44
CA ALA A 100 12.82 0.39 14.88
C ALA A 100 11.47 -0.16 15.35
N LEU A 101 10.45 -0.07 14.50
CA LEU A 101 9.13 -0.63 14.73
C LEU A 101 9.09 -2.17 14.56
N GLY A 102 10.17 -2.79 14.07
CA GLY A 102 10.24 -4.24 13.83
C GLY A 102 9.55 -4.68 12.53
N ALA A 103 9.29 -3.75 11.62
CA ALA A 103 8.73 -4.06 10.31
C ALA A 103 9.73 -4.80 9.42
N SER A 104 9.22 -5.55 8.46
CA SER A 104 10.01 -6.21 7.42
C SER A 104 9.96 -5.46 6.09
N TYR A 105 8.94 -4.62 5.91
CA TYR A 105 8.67 -3.92 4.65
C TYR A 105 8.56 -2.42 4.87
N CYS A 106 9.10 -1.64 3.92
CA CYS A 106 8.87 -0.20 3.81
C CYS A 106 8.34 0.10 2.42
N ARG A 107 7.17 0.75 2.36
CA ARG A 107 6.56 1.11 1.08
C ARG A 107 7.23 2.33 0.48
N VAL A 108 7.46 2.28 -0.83
CA VAL A 108 7.82 3.41 -1.67
C VAL A 108 6.75 3.68 -2.72
N LEU A 109 6.61 4.94 -3.15
CA LEU A 109 5.82 5.35 -4.29
C LEU A 109 6.73 5.98 -5.36
N SER A 110 6.24 6.11 -6.58
CA SER A 110 7.03 6.69 -7.68
C SER A 110 7.11 8.21 -7.61
N GLY A 111 6.09 8.85 -7.09
CA GLY A 111 5.94 10.29 -7.11
C GLY A 111 4.80 10.76 -8.00
N GLN A 112 4.69 12.05 -8.22
CA GLN A 112 3.56 12.66 -8.91
C GLN A 112 3.75 12.70 -10.44
N ARG A 113 2.71 12.39 -11.21
CA ARG A 113 2.68 12.51 -12.68
C ARG A 113 2.56 13.98 -13.11
N ARG A 114 3.66 14.70 -13.04
CA ARG A 114 3.73 16.11 -13.42
C ARG A 114 3.65 16.25 -14.94
N PRO A 115 2.91 17.26 -15.46
CA PRO A 115 2.78 17.48 -16.93
C PRO A 115 4.08 17.78 -17.65
N ASP A 116 5.10 18.23 -16.93
CA ASP A 116 6.41 18.64 -17.41
C ASP A 116 7.51 17.59 -17.15
N VAL A 117 7.15 16.39 -16.68
CA VAL A 117 8.05 15.25 -16.55
C VAL A 117 7.70 14.21 -17.60
N GLU A 118 8.58 14.06 -18.57
CA GLU A 118 8.43 13.04 -19.62
C GLU A 118 8.54 11.64 -19.03
N ARG A 119 7.85 10.67 -19.64
CA ARG A 119 7.73 9.29 -19.17
C ARG A 119 9.09 8.63 -18.86
N GLU A 120 9.99 8.64 -19.84
CA GLU A 120 11.33 8.03 -19.71
C GLU A 120 12.17 8.74 -18.65
N GLN A 121 12.00 10.04 -18.48
CA GLN A 121 12.68 10.83 -17.47
C GLN A 121 12.16 10.48 -16.07
N GLY A 122 10.83 10.38 -15.91
CA GLY A 122 10.20 10.00 -14.64
C GLY A 122 10.60 8.60 -14.21
N ILE A 123 10.57 7.62 -15.13
CA ILE A 123 11.02 6.24 -14.84
C ILE A 123 12.47 6.24 -14.36
N ARG A 124 13.36 6.95 -15.08
CA ARG A 124 14.77 7.04 -14.69
C ARG A 124 14.94 7.65 -13.30
N TYR A 125 14.23 8.74 -12.98
CA TYR A 125 14.29 9.38 -11.67
C TYR A 125 13.83 8.43 -10.55
N CYS A 126 12.72 7.73 -10.74
CA CYS A 126 12.22 6.77 -9.77
C CYS A 126 13.21 5.62 -9.54
N VAL A 127 13.72 5.02 -10.63
CA VAL A 127 14.70 3.92 -10.55
C VAL A 127 15.96 4.35 -9.82
N GLU A 128 16.55 5.51 -10.16
CA GLU A 128 17.75 6.05 -9.50
C GLU A 128 17.51 6.28 -8.00
N CYS A 129 16.38 6.90 -7.63
CA CYS A 129 16.06 7.17 -6.23
C CYS A 129 15.84 5.87 -5.42
N ILE A 130 15.11 4.90 -5.97
CA ILE A 130 14.88 3.61 -5.30
C ILE A 130 16.20 2.86 -5.15
N GLN A 131 17.01 2.80 -6.21
CA GLN A 131 18.34 2.16 -6.17
C GLN A 131 19.28 2.79 -5.14
N GLU A 132 19.15 4.09 -4.87
CA GLU A 132 19.93 4.75 -3.80
C GLU A 132 19.41 4.38 -2.40
N CYS A 133 18.13 4.06 -2.24
CA CYS A 133 17.56 3.61 -0.97
C CYS A 133 17.84 2.13 -0.67
N LEU A 134 18.01 1.27 -1.68
CA LEU A 134 18.11 -0.19 -1.52
C LEU A 134 19.28 -0.65 -0.63
N PRO A 135 20.53 -0.16 -0.77
CA PRO A 135 21.60 -0.55 0.13
C PRO A 135 21.30 -0.18 1.60
N TYR A 136 20.67 0.98 1.79
CA TYR A 136 20.30 1.47 3.11
C TYR A 136 19.23 0.61 3.77
N ALA A 137 18.23 0.16 2.98
CA ALA A 137 17.18 -0.76 3.42
C ALA A 137 17.75 -2.15 3.74
N ARG A 138 18.64 -2.67 2.89
CA ARG A 138 19.30 -3.96 3.08
C ARG A 138 20.10 -4.02 4.39
N ASP A 139 20.87 -2.99 4.70
CA ASP A 139 21.65 -2.89 5.94
C ASP A 139 20.77 -2.95 7.21
N ARG A 140 19.46 -2.69 7.06
CA ARG A 140 18.43 -2.73 8.13
C ARG A 140 17.52 -3.93 8.06
N ASN A 141 17.75 -4.86 7.15
CA ASN A 141 16.89 -6.02 6.87
C ASN A 141 15.46 -5.60 6.47
N ILE A 142 15.32 -4.47 5.77
CA ILE A 142 14.05 -4.00 5.22
C ILE A 142 13.99 -4.31 3.73
N THR A 143 12.88 -4.85 3.27
CA THR A 143 12.55 -4.94 1.86
C THR A 143 11.73 -3.72 1.47
N LEU A 144 12.19 -2.98 0.45
CA LEU A 144 11.39 -1.92 -0.16
C LEU A 144 10.30 -2.54 -1.02
N ILE A 145 9.08 -2.04 -0.89
CA ILE A 145 7.95 -2.52 -1.69
C ILE A 145 7.28 -1.35 -2.40
N MET A 146 7.15 -1.47 -3.72
CA MET A 146 6.46 -0.46 -4.50
C MET A 146 4.99 -0.85 -4.65
N GLU A 147 4.09 0.06 -4.28
CA GLU A 147 2.67 -0.13 -4.47
C GLU A 147 2.24 0.38 -5.85
N ASN A 148 1.37 -0.38 -6.53
CA ASN A 148 0.60 0.15 -7.63
C ASN A 148 -0.48 1.07 -7.06
N HIS A 149 -0.17 2.36 -6.99
CA HIS A 149 -0.94 3.35 -6.27
C HIS A 149 -1.64 4.32 -7.23
N TYR A 150 -2.78 4.87 -6.80
CA TYR A 150 -3.54 5.80 -7.64
C TYR A 150 -3.12 7.25 -7.41
N LYS A 151 -3.19 7.72 -6.16
CA LYS A 151 -2.82 9.08 -5.75
C LYS A 151 -2.74 9.17 -4.23
N ASP A 152 -1.64 9.69 -3.71
CA ASP A 152 -1.59 10.09 -2.30
C ASP A 152 -2.48 11.32 -2.05
N ASN A 153 -3.19 11.35 -0.91
CA ASN A 153 -4.15 12.40 -0.58
C ASN A 153 -3.53 13.82 -0.55
N TYR A 154 -2.24 13.90 -0.25
CA TYR A 154 -1.52 15.18 -0.13
C TYR A 154 -0.87 15.63 -1.45
N TRP A 155 -0.96 14.85 -2.52
CA TRP A 155 -0.39 15.19 -3.82
C TRP A 155 -1.35 16.01 -4.69
N HIS A 156 -0.77 16.87 -5.52
CA HIS A 156 -1.53 17.65 -6.49
C HIS A 156 -1.92 16.80 -7.70
N TYR A 157 -0.97 16.02 -8.22
CA TYR A 157 -1.17 15.15 -9.38
C TYR A 157 -1.35 13.69 -8.96
N PRO A 158 -1.96 12.85 -9.84
CA PRO A 158 -1.96 11.41 -9.67
C PRO A 158 -0.55 10.82 -9.54
N GLU A 159 -0.47 9.55 -9.14
CA GLU A 159 0.77 8.78 -9.13
C GLU A 159 1.40 8.76 -10.52
N PHE A 160 2.74 8.88 -10.61
CA PHE A 160 3.46 8.80 -11.88
C PHE A 160 3.32 7.40 -12.48
N ALA A 161 3.54 6.35 -11.70
CA ALA A 161 3.38 4.96 -12.11
C ALA A 161 1.96 4.43 -11.86
N GLN A 162 0.94 5.27 -12.03
CA GLN A 162 -0.46 4.90 -11.85
C GLN A 162 -0.90 3.82 -12.84
N HIS A 163 -0.49 3.92 -14.12
CA HIS A 163 -0.84 2.97 -15.17
C HIS A 163 0.10 1.76 -15.19
N MET A 164 -0.47 0.57 -15.47
CA MET A 164 0.25 -0.69 -15.38
C MET A 164 1.45 -0.79 -16.33
N ASP A 165 1.44 -0.11 -17.47
CA ASP A 165 2.56 -0.11 -18.40
C ASP A 165 3.77 0.61 -17.80
N VAL A 166 3.58 1.77 -17.17
CA VAL A 166 4.63 2.53 -16.48
C VAL A 166 5.08 1.77 -15.23
N PHE A 167 4.13 1.25 -14.45
CA PHE A 167 4.42 0.50 -13.23
C PHE A 167 5.27 -0.75 -13.52
N CYS A 168 4.83 -1.57 -14.49
CA CYS A 168 5.56 -2.79 -14.86
C CYS A 168 6.94 -2.49 -15.42
N GLU A 169 7.08 -1.44 -16.25
CA GLU A 169 8.38 -1.04 -16.77
C GLU A 169 9.32 -0.61 -15.66
N LEU A 170 8.86 0.22 -14.71
CA LEU A 170 9.66 0.67 -13.58
C LEU A 170 10.09 -0.52 -12.71
N VAL A 171 9.16 -1.39 -12.33
CA VAL A 171 9.46 -2.58 -11.51
C VAL A 171 10.46 -3.51 -12.21
N SER A 172 10.37 -3.64 -13.53
CA SER A 172 11.28 -4.49 -14.31
C SER A 172 12.73 -4.00 -14.36
N GLN A 173 12.95 -2.69 -14.15
CA GLN A 173 14.30 -2.09 -14.15
C GLN A 173 15.02 -2.22 -12.79
N ILE A 174 14.34 -2.71 -11.76
CA ILE A 174 14.92 -2.89 -10.43
C ILE A 174 15.03 -4.39 -10.13
N ASP A 175 16.19 -4.96 -10.45
CA ASP A 175 16.51 -6.36 -10.15
C ASP A 175 17.34 -6.44 -8.84
N ASP A 176 16.63 -6.38 -7.72
CA ASP A 176 17.22 -6.48 -6.38
C ASP A 176 16.34 -7.37 -5.48
N PRO A 177 16.92 -8.33 -4.74
CA PRO A 177 16.15 -9.22 -3.87
C PRO A 177 15.47 -8.49 -2.68
N ASN A 178 15.91 -7.29 -2.36
CA ASN A 178 15.29 -6.43 -1.34
C ASN A 178 14.29 -5.44 -1.94
N PHE A 179 13.79 -5.71 -3.16
CA PHE A 179 12.74 -4.93 -3.78
C PHE A 179 11.60 -5.83 -4.26
N GLY A 180 10.39 -5.50 -3.87
CA GLY A 180 9.18 -6.22 -4.26
C GLY A 180 8.00 -5.28 -4.55
N VAL A 181 6.84 -5.87 -4.67
CA VAL A 181 5.58 -5.16 -4.97
C VAL A 181 4.59 -5.36 -3.84
N ASN A 182 3.92 -4.28 -3.44
CA ASN A 182 2.67 -4.30 -2.71
C ASN A 182 1.53 -4.16 -3.72
N PHE A 183 0.74 -5.20 -3.90
CA PHE A 183 -0.35 -5.20 -4.88
C PHE A 183 -1.64 -4.68 -4.27
N ASP A 184 -2.23 -3.64 -4.87
CA ASP A 184 -3.58 -3.14 -4.54
C ASP A 184 -4.52 -3.24 -5.76
N PRO A 185 -5.53 -4.11 -5.72
CA PRO A 185 -6.45 -4.28 -6.84
C PRO A 185 -7.33 -3.04 -7.10
N SER A 186 -7.71 -2.31 -6.07
CA SER A 186 -8.57 -1.13 -6.22
C SER A 186 -7.87 0.05 -6.88
N ASN A 187 -6.57 0.21 -6.67
CA ASN A 187 -5.79 1.26 -7.33
C ASN A 187 -5.69 1.01 -8.84
N THR A 188 -5.65 -0.27 -9.26
CA THR A 188 -5.72 -0.64 -10.68
C THR A 188 -7.07 -0.28 -11.29
N LEU A 189 -8.18 -0.58 -10.59
CA LEU A 189 -9.53 -0.17 -11.02
C LEU A 189 -9.63 1.36 -11.16
N LEU A 190 -9.09 2.13 -10.20
CA LEU A 190 -9.08 3.59 -10.26
C LEU A 190 -8.27 4.14 -11.45
N ALA A 191 -7.26 3.41 -11.89
CA ALA A 191 -6.51 3.73 -13.11
C ALA A 191 -7.28 3.37 -14.42
N GLY A 192 -8.44 2.73 -14.30
CA GLY A 192 -9.23 2.30 -15.46
C GLY A 192 -8.75 0.99 -16.06
N GLU A 193 -8.04 0.16 -15.30
CA GLU A 193 -7.37 -1.04 -15.77
C GLU A 193 -7.83 -2.29 -14.98
N ASP A 194 -7.55 -3.49 -15.53
CA ASP A 194 -7.95 -4.76 -14.93
C ASP A 194 -6.92 -5.21 -13.87
N PRO A 195 -7.33 -5.39 -12.59
CA PRO A 195 -6.44 -5.85 -11.53
C PRO A 195 -5.84 -7.25 -11.79
N LEU A 196 -6.56 -8.14 -12.46
CA LEU A 196 -6.06 -9.49 -12.78
C LEU A 196 -5.04 -9.45 -13.92
N GLU A 197 -5.19 -8.53 -14.86
CA GLU A 197 -4.17 -8.32 -15.90
C GLU A 197 -2.86 -7.82 -15.28
N LEU A 198 -2.93 -6.78 -14.43
CA LEU A 198 -1.75 -6.30 -13.70
C LEU A 198 -1.12 -7.41 -12.86
N LEU A 199 -1.93 -8.09 -12.05
CA LEU A 199 -1.43 -9.17 -11.19
C LEU A 199 -0.74 -10.28 -11.99
N GLY A 200 -1.30 -10.67 -13.15
CA GLY A 200 -0.68 -11.64 -14.06
C GLY A 200 0.73 -11.26 -14.51
N ARG A 201 0.98 -9.94 -14.68
CA ARG A 201 2.31 -9.41 -15.08
C ARG A 201 3.30 -9.36 -13.92
N ILE A 202 2.85 -9.08 -12.69
CA ILE A 202 3.74 -8.76 -11.55
C ILE A 202 3.73 -9.81 -10.43
N LYS A 203 2.88 -10.83 -10.46
CA LYS A 203 2.65 -11.76 -9.34
C LYS A 203 3.92 -12.37 -8.74
N HIS A 204 4.96 -12.61 -9.56
CA HIS A 204 6.26 -13.13 -9.10
C HIS A 204 7.09 -12.11 -8.29
N ARG A 205 6.68 -10.84 -8.29
CA ARG A 205 7.31 -9.76 -7.53
C ARG A 205 6.46 -9.33 -6.31
N VAL A 206 5.23 -9.84 -6.20
CA VAL A 206 4.32 -9.49 -5.10
C VAL A 206 4.80 -10.12 -3.80
N VAL A 207 5.09 -9.27 -2.81
CA VAL A 207 5.54 -9.68 -1.47
C VAL A 207 4.55 -9.29 -0.39
N THR A 208 3.69 -8.29 -0.62
CA THR A 208 2.56 -7.92 0.23
C THR A 208 1.37 -7.53 -0.64
N MET A 209 0.18 -7.46 -0.04
CA MET A 209 -1.04 -7.03 -0.72
C MET A 209 -1.82 -6.06 0.17
N HIS A 210 -2.31 -4.96 -0.39
CA HIS A 210 -3.42 -4.22 0.18
C HIS A 210 -4.75 -4.86 -0.25
N ALA A 211 -5.57 -5.22 0.72
CA ALA A 211 -6.94 -5.64 0.46
C ALA A 211 -7.85 -4.43 0.59
N SER A 212 -8.43 -4.05 -0.52
CA SER A 212 -9.37 -2.95 -0.66
C SER A 212 -10.46 -3.35 -1.65
N ASP A 213 -11.62 -2.71 -1.61
CA ASP A 213 -12.68 -2.98 -2.58
C ASP A 213 -13.39 -1.71 -3.01
N ARG A 214 -13.98 -1.76 -4.19
CA ARG A 214 -14.74 -0.66 -4.77
C ARG A 214 -16.08 -1.14 -5.27
N TYR A 215 -17.12 -0.37 -5.02
CA TYR A 215 -18.45 -0.63 -5.53
C TYR A 215 -18.97 0.53 -6.36
N LEU A 216 -19.79 0.21 -7.36
CA LEU A 216 -20.51 1.21 -8.15
C LEU A 216 -21.84 1.54 -7.50
N THR A 217 -22.18 2.82 -7.39
CA THR A 217 -23.49 3.25 -6.92
C THR A 217 -24.56 3.10 -8.02
N ASP A 218 -24.14 3.12 -9.29
CA ASP A 218 -24.98 2.88 -10.47
C ASP A 218 -24.12 2.47 -11.67
N GLY A 219 -24.77 1.95 -12.74
CA GLY A 219 -24.10 1.55 -13.97
C GLY A 219 -23.19 0.33 -13.84
N ASN A 220 -22.18 0.25 -14.67
CA ASN A 220 -21.16 -0.81 -14.66
C ASN A 220 -19.77 -0.24 -14.95
N LEU A 221 -18.72 -1.04 -14.70
CA LEU A 221 -17.34 -0.63 -14.90
C LEU A 221 -17.03 -0.30 -16.37
N GLU A 222 -17.59 -1.05 -17.32
CA GLU A 222 -17.32 -0.83 -18.75
C GLU A 222 -17.82 0.54 -19.21
N ASP A 223 -18.99 0.98 -18.73
CA ASP A 223 -19.50 2.33 -19.00
C ASP A 223 -18.62 3.38 -18.34
N LEU A 224 -18.19 3.14 -17.11
CA LEU A 224 -17.30 4.05 -16.39
C LEU A 224 -15.96 4.22 -17.12
N PHE A 225 -15.35 3.15 -17.60
CA PHE A 225 -14.09 3.18 -18.36
C PHE A 225 -14.25 3.92 -19.70
N ARG A 226 -15.42 3.80 -20.36
CA ARG A 226 -15.70 4.55 -21.59
C ARG A 226 -15.88 6.05 -21.38
N GLU A 227 -16.41 6.47 -20.24
CA GLU A 227 -16.65 7.88 -19.92
C GLU A 227 -15.36 8.63 -19.53
N HIS A 228 -14.34 7.91 -19.08
CA HIS A 228 -13.10 8.47 -18.55
C HIS A 228 -11.88 7.96 -19.33
N ASN A 229 -11.35 8.80 -20.22
CA ASN A 229 -10.27 8.39 -21.14
C ASN A 229 -8.91 8.13 -20.49
N ASP A 230 -8.64 8.58 -19.25
CA ASP A 230 -7.30 8.50 -18.66
C ASP A 230 -7.23 7.88 -17.26
N SER A 231 -8.20 8.06 -16.45
CA SER A 231 -8.34 7.40 -15.17
C SER A 231 -9.71 7.72 -14.61
N ILE A 232 -10.31 6.73 -14.01
CA ILE A 232 -11.61 6.90 -13.39
C ILE A 232 -11.53 7.87 -12.21
N GLY A 233 -10.33 8.11 -11.72
CA GLY A 233 -10.08 8.97 -10.59
C GLY A 233 -10.88 8.54 -9.39
N TYR A 234 -11.25 9.49 -8.60
CA TYR A 234 -12.29 9.30 -7.60
C TYR A 234 -13.64 9.61 -8.26
N ALA A 235 -14.03 8.85 -9.29
CA ALA A 235 -15.35 8.99 -9.89
C ALA A 235 -16.40 8.85 -8.79
N GLU A 236 -17.32 9.82 -8.71
CA GLU A 236 -18.29 9.88 -7.59
C GLU A 236 -19.09 8.61 -7.41
N ARG A 237 -19.29 7.84 -8.49
CA ARG A 237 -20.03 6.58 -8.47
C ARG A 237 -19.18 5.34 -8.19
N LEU A 238 -17.84 5.44 -8.19
CA LEU A 238 -16.94 4.36 -7.78
C LEU A 238 -16.40 4.66 -6.37
N ARG A 239 -17.00 4.06 -5.37
CA ARG A 239 -16.73 4.37 -3.96
C ARG A 239 -15.98 3.25 -3.26
N HIS A 240 -15.23 3.61 -2.24
CA HIS A 240 -14.73 2.64 -1.28
C HIS A 240 -15.88 1.80 -0.71
N GLY A 241 -15.62 0.51 -0.52
CA GLY A 241 -16.59 -0.44 -0.01
C GLY A 241 -15.99 -1.45 0.95
N GLU A 242 -16.90 -2.22 1.54
CA GLU A 242 -16.54 -3.38 2.35
C GLU A 242 -15.89 -4.45 1.46
N ILE A 243 -14.76 -5.00 1.87
CA ILE A 243 -14.04 -6.03 1.10
C ILE A 243 -14.96 -7.24 0.86
N GLY A 244 -15.06 -7.63 -0.41
CA GLY A 244 -15.91 -8.73 -0.88
C GLY A 244 -17.34 -8.34 -1.19
N GLN A 245 -17.70 -7.06 -1.09
CA GLN A 245 -18.99 -6.52 -1.53
C GLN A 245 -18.84 -5.63 -2.77
N GLY A 246 -17.62 -5.46 -3.26
CA GLY A 246 -17.30 -4.63 -4.40
C GLY A 246 -17.06 -5.43 -5.68
N THR A 247 -16.20 -4.88 -6.55
CA THR A 247 -15.96 -5.40 -7.90
C THR A 247 -14.73 -6.28 -8.01
N ASN A 248 -13.87 -6.36 -6.98
CA ASN A 248 -12.66 -7.17 -7.01
C ASN A 248 -12.97 -8.67 -6.85
N ASP A 249 -12.51 -9.49 -7.77
CA ASP A 249 -12.60 -10.96 -7.68
C ASP A 249 -11.47 -11.53 -6.78
N TYR A 250 -11.74 -11.57 -5.48
CA TYR A 250 -10.79 -12.11 -4.49
C TYR A 250 -10.52 -13.61 -4.66
N ASP A 251 -11.42 -14.39 -5.26
CA ASP A 251 -11.13 -15.80 -5.56
C ASP A 251 -10.08 -15.91 -6.67
N ALA A 252 -10.21 -15.15 -7.75
CA ALA A 252 -9.24 -15.13 -8.85
C ALA A 252 -7.89 -14.55 -8.38
N ILE A 253 -7.89 -13.44 -7.64
CA ILE A 253 -6.69 -12.83 -7.07
C ILE A 253 -5.92 -13.85 -6.21
N PHE A 254 -6.61 -14.56 -5.32
CA PHE A 254 -5.95 -15.52 -4.43
C PHE A 254 -5.47 -16.79 -5.14
N VAL A 255 -6.12 -17.20 -6.22
CA VAL A 255 -5.62 -18.27 -7.10
C VAL A 255 -4.28 -17.86 -7.72
N GLU A 256 -4.19 -16.64 -8.26
CA GLU A 256 -2.97 -16.12 -8.86
C GLU A 256 -1.83 -15.97 -7.84
N LEU A 257 -2.10 -15.39 -6.68
CA LEU A 257 -1.09 -15.23 -5.62
C LEU A 257 -0.61 -16.58 -5.10
N ARG A 258 -1.53 -17.53 -4.87
CA ARG A 258 -1.16 -18.88 -4.45
C ARG A 258 -0.30 -19.59 -5.49
N SER A 259 -0.55 -19.39 -6.79
CA SER A 259 0.18 -20.03 -7.87
C SER A 259 1.69 -19.74 -7.84
N VAL A 260 2.10 -18.65 -7.21
CA VAL A 260 3.49 -18.21 -7.04
C VAL A 260 4.02 -18.41 -5.61
N GLY A 261 3.26 -19.08 -4.75
CA GLY A 261 3.68 -19.40 -3.39
C GLY A 261 3.55 -18.24 -2.41
N PHE A 262 2.70 -17.24 -2.68
CA PHE A 262 2.46 -16.13 -1.75
C PHE A 262 1.93 -16.65 -0.40
N ASP A 263 2.60 -16.27 0.69
CA ASP A 263 2.25 -16.63 2.08
C ASP A 263 2.53 -15.50 3.08
N SER A 264 2.60 -14.27 2.60
CA SER A 264 3.01 -13.08 3.33
C SER A 264 1.81 -12.32 3.92
N TRP A 265 1.82 -11.00 3.85
CA TRP A 265 0.84 -10.13 4.49
C TRP A 265 -0.21 -9.59 3.52
N ILE A 266 -1.45 -9.62 3.97
CA ILE A 266 -2.59 -8.94 3.33
C ILE A 266 -3.07 -7.88 4.31
N SER A 267 -2.85 -6.62 4.01
CA SER A 267 -3.25 -5.50 4.86
C SER A 267 -4.58 -4.93 4.39
N ILE A 268 -5.53 -4.78 5.32
CA ILE A 268 -6.83 -4.17 5.01
C ILE A 268 -6.64 -2.67 4.86
N GLU A 269 -6.97 -2.14 3.69
CA GLU A 269 -7.01 -0.72 3.39
C GLU A 269 -8.44 -0.28 3.05
N ASP A 270 -9.40 -0.67 3.87
CA ASP A 270 -10.79 -0.22 3.83
C ASP A 270 -11.30 0.17 5.23
N GLY A 271 -12.60 0.05 5.47
CA GLY A 271 -13.17 0.38 6.76
C GLY A 271 -13.52 1.86 6.89
N VAL A 272 -13.78 2.52 5.76
CA VAL A 272 -14.15 3.96 5.74
C VAL A 272 -15.42 4.25 6.54
N ASP A 273 -16.27 3.23 6.78
CA ASP A 273 -17.45 3.30 7.64
C ASP A 273 -17.19 2.86 9.10
N GLY A 274 -15.91 2.70 9.45
CA GLY A 274 -15.47 2.44 10.81
C GLY A 274 -15.23 0.97 11.16
N ILE A 275 -15.15 0.69 12.47
CA ILE A 275 -14.64 -0.57 13.00
C ILE A 275 -15.53 -1.78 12.63
N ASP A 276 -16.84 -1.60 12.55
CA ASP A 276 -17.77 -2.69 12.22
C ASP A 276 -17.61 -3.17 10.78
N GLN A 277 -17.30 -2.26 9.85
CA GLN A 277 -16.95 -2.61 8.47
C GLN A 277 -15.66 -3.42 8.46
N MET A 278 -14.63 -3.00 9.20
CA MET A 278 -13.37 -3.73 9.31
C MET A 278 -13.59 -5.16 9.83
N HIS A 279 -14.43 -5.36 10.84
CA HIS A 279 -14.75 -6.71 11.33
C HIS A 279 -15.32 -7.61 10.23
N ARG A 280 -16.23 -7.08 9.39
CA ARG A 280 -16.84 -7.86 8.30
C ARG A 280 -15.83 -8.16 7.20
N SER A 281 -15.00 -7.18 6.82
CA SER A 281 -13.92 -7.34 5.84
C SER A 281 -12.89 -8.38 6.30
N ILE A 282 -12.47 -8.34 7.58
CA ILE A 282 -11.58 -9.33 8.19
C ILE A 282 -12.20 -10.74 8.10
N ALA A 283 -13.45 -10.88 8.52
CA ALA A 283 -14.14 -12.16 8.48
C ALA A 283 -14.25 -12.71 7.04
N PHE A 284 -14.46 -11.84 6.05
CA PHE A 284 -14.44 -12.24 4.64
C PHE A 284 -13.04 -12.74 4.23
N LEU A 285 -11.98 -11.99 4.51
CA LEU A 285 -10.60 -12.37 4.16
C LEU A 285 -10.18 -13.68 4.84
N ARG A 286 -10.48 -13.87 6.14
CA ARG A 286 -10.20 -15.13 6.86
C ARG A 286 -10.87 -16.33 6.17
N ARG A 287 -12.13 -16.20 5.77
CA ARG A 287 -12.82 -17.28 5.03
C ARG A 287 -12.16 -17.57 3.69
N LYS A 288 -11.80 -16.53 2.93
CA LYS A 288 -11.12 -16.69 1.62
C LYS A 288 -9.71 -17.27 1.77
N ILE A 289 -8.93 -16.81 2.74
CA ILE A 289 -7.60 -17.36 3.03
C ILE A 289 -7.72 -18.85 3.40
N SER A 290 -8.63 -19.23 4.30
CA SER A 290 -8.84 -20.64 4.67
C SER A 290 -9.27 -21.52 3.48
N LYS A 291 -10.03 -20.96 2.53
CA LYS A 291 -10.42 -21.67 1.30
C LYS A 291 -9.22 -21.90 0.36
N HIS A 292 -8.40 -20.88 0.16
CA HIS A 292 -7.33 -20.93 -0.84
C HIS A 292 -6.00 -21.48 -0.29
N TRP A 293 -5.77 -21.47 1.02
CA TRP A 293 -4.58 -22.04 1.70
C TRP A 293 -4.98 -23.09 2.75
N PRO A 294 -5.68 -24.19 2.38
CA PRO A 294 -6.31 -25.11 3.35
C PRO A 294 -5.33 -25.94 4.20
N ASN A 295 -4.04 -25.99 3.85
CA ASN A 295 -3.05 -26.88 4.48
C ASN A 295 -1.76 -26.15 4.90
N SER A 296 -1.80 -24.86 5.10
CA SER A 296 -0.62 -24.05 5.46
C SER A 296 -0.60 -23.66 6.93
#